data_4517d88a9bb839151c8601055a409a57
#
_entry.id   4517d88a9bb839151c8601055a409a57
#
_cell.length_a   1.000
_cell.length_b   1.000
_cell.length_c   1.000
_cell.angle_alpha   90.00
_cell.angle_beta   90.00
_cell.angle_gamma   90.00
#
_symmetry.space_group_name_H-M   'P 1'
#
loop_
_entity.id
_entity.type
_entity.pdbx_description
1 polymer ?
#
loop_
_entity_poly.entity_id
_entity_poly.type
_entity_poly.pdbx_seq_one_letter_code
_entity_poly.pdbx_strand_id
1 'polypeptide(L)'
;KPEESELMVWKDSSGKSYFVIPVVKYGNIILTPQPPRGWEDNAKSLYHDPLVPPPHQYLAYYLFLKYGFHADALVHIGSHGTHEWLPGKEAGLGPDDYPEALIMDVPNIYPYIVDNVGEGLQAKRRGQAVIIDHMTPPFDKASLNPELRDLKSGISKYYDQKSKSPISSMAQFRDLVLRIKTLGLDKDLKLDTITDQNLEDIDDYLKEIEENKTPFGLHTFGVSPDEAYTKATTEAIVSMQKDLMGKDLELFREQVQKNIAKSGKEELDAFIRALNGKYVRAGTGNDPIRNPGALPTGKNFFAFDPRLIPSRMTCRLGEQLAEELIEQYKAEHNGECPPKV
;
A
#
# COMPACT_ATOMS: atom_id res chain seq x y z
N LYS A 1 -0.37 -29.84 1.42
CA LYS A 1 -1.49 -30.60 0.82
C LYS A 1 -2.77 -30.20 1.53
N PRO A 2 -3.97 -30.29 0.88
CA PRO A 2 -5.25 -29.96 1.54
C PRO A 2 -5.51 -30.76 2.81
N GLU A 3 -5.03 -32.00 2.88
CA GLU A 3 -5.19 -32.90 4.05
C GLU A 3 -4.42 -32.40 5.28
N GLU A 4 -3.43 -31.55 5.10
CA GLU A 4 -2.53 -31.04 6.13
C GLU A 4 -2.88 -29.61 6.54
N SER A 5 -3.97 -29.04 6.01
CA SER A 5 -4.42 -27.67 6.27
C SER A 5 -5.89 -27.69 6.73
N GLU A 6 -6.23 -26.80 7.64
CA GLU A 6 -7.61 -26.56 8.07
C GLU A 6 -8.21 -25.33 7.39
N LEU A 7 -7.36 -24.42 6.89
CA LEU A 7 -7.78 -23.19 6.23
C LEU A 7 -8.06 -23.40 4.74
N MET A 8 -9.17 -22.86 4.28
CA MET A 8 -9.60 -22.92 2.88
C MET A 8 -9.70 -24.36 2.36
N VAL A 9 -10.06 -25.30 3.21
CA VAL A 9 -10.21 -26.71 2.86
C VAL A 9 -11.66 -27.14 2.97
N TRP A 10 -12.13 -27.83 1.94
CA TRP A 10 -13.41 -28.51 1.90
C TRP A 10 -13.19 -30.01 1.67
N LYS A 11 -13.98 -30.85 2.33
CA LYS A 11 -13.96 -32.30 2.15
C LYS A 11 -15.23 -32.75 1.46
N ASP A 12 -15.09 -33.57 0.44
CA ASP A 12 -16.22 -34.18 -0.23
C ASP A 12 -16.79 -35.36 0.58
N SER A 13 -17.87 -35.99 0.08
CA SER A 13 -18.52 -37.13 0.73
C SER A 13 -17.64 -38.36 0.82
N SER A 14 -16.57 -38.48 0.06
CA SER A 14 -15.56 -39.54 0.11
C SER A 14 -14.44 -39.28 1.13
N GLY A 15 -14.43 -38.08 1.74
CA GLY A 15 -13.38 -37.60 2.65
C GLY A 15 -12.14 -37.00 1.95
N LYS A 16 -12.18 -36.85 0.65
CA LYS A 16 -11.09 -36.21 -0.10
C LYS A 16 -11.10 -34.70 0.11
N SER A 17 -9.95 -34.14 0.43
CA SER A 17 -9.76 -32.71 0.72
C SER A 17 -9.41 -31.92 -0.53
N TYR A 18 -9.94 -30.70 -0.62
CA TYR A 18 -9.70 -29.75 -1.70
C TYR A 18 -9.46 -28.36 -1.13
N PHE A 19 -8.56 -27.59 -1.73
CA PHE A 19 -8.50 -26.15 -1.46
C PHE A 19 -9.68 -25.44 -2.11
N VAL A 20 -10.29 -24.53 -1.37
CA VAL A 20 -11.41 -23.70 -1.83
C VAL A 20 -10.91 -22.27 -2.03
N ILE A 21 -11.05 -21.76 -3.24
CA ILE A 21 -10.69 -20.38 -3.58
C ILE A 21 -11.99 -19.62 -3.85
N PRO A 22 -12.39 -18.67 -2.99
CA PRO A 22 -13.60 -17.90 -3.20
C PRO A 22 -13.39 -16.93 -4.38
N VAL A 23 -14.30 -16.99 -5.36
CA VAL A 23 -14.24 -16.13 -6.55
C VAL A 23 -15.63 -15.64 -6.93
N VAL A 24 -15.71 -14.39 -7.41
CA VAL A 24 -16.87 -13.88 -8.13
C VAL A 24 -16.44 -13.64 -9.58
N LYS A 25 -17.14 -14.24 -10.52
CA LYS A 25 -16.77 -14.22 -11.94
C LYS A 25 -17.61 -13.23 -12.74
N TYR A 26 -16.93 -12.38 -13.51
CA TYR A 26 -17.50 -11.44 -14.45
C TYR A 26 -16.88 -11.66 -15.84
N GLY A 27 -17.45 -12.54 -16.65
CA GLY A 27 -16.87 -12.90 -17.95
C GLY A 27 -15.45 -13.46 -17.81
N ASN A 28 -14.47 -12.73 -18.33
CA ASN A 28 -13.05 -13.09 -18.26
C ASN A 28 -12.32 -12.47 -17.06
N ILE A 29 -13.06 -11.86 -16.14
CA ILE A 29 -12.50 -11.27 -14.91
C ILE A 29 -13.00 -12.08 -13.71
N ILE A 30 -12.13 -12.32 -12.75
CA ILE A 30 -12.51 -12.81 -11.43
C ILE A 30 -12.12 -11.80 -10.36
N LEU A 31 -12.99 -11.65 -9.36
CA LEU A 31 -12.68 -10.98 -8.10
C LEU A 31 -12.49 -12.03 -7.02
N THR A 32 -11.40 -11.94 -6.30
CA THR A 32 -11.05 -12.91 -5.27
C THR A 32 -10.22 -12.24 -4.17
N PRO A 33 -10.47 -12.55 -2.89
CA PRO A 33 -9.61 -12.03 -1.83
C PRO A 33 -8.25 -12.73 -1.85
N GLN A 34 -7.18 -11.98 -1.58
CA GLN A 34 -5.89 -12.59 -1.32
C GLN A 34 -5.97 -13.46 -0.06
N PRO A 35 -5.52 -14.72 -0.09
CA PRO A 35 -5.60 -15.58 1.09
C PRO A 35 -4.69 -15.07 2.22
N PRO A 36 -5.02 -15.35 3.48
CA PRO A 36 -4.17 -15.01 4.61
C PRO A 36 -2.84 -15.77 4.53
N ARG A 37 -1.76 -15.12 4.90
CA ARG A 37 -0.41 -15.71 4.94
C ARG A 37 -0.17 -16.57 6.16
N GLY A 38 -1.00 -16.52 7.18
CA GLY A 38 -0.82 -17.22 8.45
C GLY A 38 -1.96 -18.17 8.78
N TRP A 39 -1.83 -18.81 9.92
CA TRP A 39 -2.83 -19.69 10.51
C TRP A 39 -3.51 -18.96 11.68
N GLU A 40 -4.82 -18.84 11.65
CA GLU A 40 -5.68 -18.35 12.75
C GLU A 40 -5.08 -17.20 13.59
N ASP A 41 -4.92 -17.41 14.89
CA ASP A 41 -4.48 -16.37 15.84
C ASP A 41 -3.04 -15.86 15.63
N ASN A 42 -2.23 -16.56 14.84
CA ASN A 42 -0.84 -16.19 14.55
C ASN A 42 -0.66 -15.47 13.21
N ALA A 43 -1.72 -15.20 12.47
CA ALA A 43 -1.63 -14.59 11.15
C ALA A 43 -0.86 -13.26 11.18
N LYS A 44 -1.14 -12.40 12.15
CA LYS A 44 -0.48 -11.08 12.27
C LYS A 44 1.04 -11.19 12.52
N SER A 45 1.47 -12.14 13.36
CA SER A 45 2.90 -12.34 13.66
C SER A 45 3.69 -12.90 12.48
N LEU A 46 3.02 -13.55 11.53
CA LEU A 46 3.65 -14.17 10.38
C LEU A 46 3.71 -13.26 9.14
N TYR A 47 2.94 -12.16 9.09
CA TYR A 47 2.89 -11.30 7.90
C TYR A 47 4.23 -10.70 7.52
N HIS A 48 5.08 -10.42 8.48
CA HIS A 48 6.41 -9.83 8.27
C HIS A 48 7.55 -10.79 8.61
N ASP A 49 7.26 -12.08 8.86
CA ASP A 49 8.29 -13.06 9.15
C ASP A 49 9.09 -13.39 7.88
N PRO A 50 10.43 -13.14 7.87
CA PRO A 50 11.25 -13.34 6.69
C PRO A 50 11.64 -14.80 6.45
N LEU A 51 11.32 -15.72 7.35
CA LEU A 51 11.78 -17.11 7.34
C LEU A 51 10.65 -18.12 7.10
N VAL A 52 9.45 -17.82 7.59
CA VAL A 52 8.33 -18.76 7.51
C VAL A 52 7.73 -18.76 6.10
N PRO A 53 7.77 -19.90 5.39
CA PRO A 53 7.22 -20.00 4.04
C PRO A 53 5.69 -19.78 4.03
N PRO A 54 5.13 -19.32 2.90
CA PRO A 54 3.67 -19.22 2.77
C PRO A 54 3.02 -20.60 2.87
N PRO A 55 1.82 -20.70 3.44
CA PRO A 55 1.11 -21.96 3.56
C PRO A 55 0.63 -22.47 2.20
N HIS A 56 0.31 -23.77 2.12
CA HIS A 56 -0.05 -24.43 0.88
C HIS A 56 -1.26 -23.81 0.16
N GLN A 57 -2.27 -23.33 0.91
CA GLN A 57 -3.41 -22.64 0.31
C GLN A 57 -3.03 -21.32 -0.37
N TYR A 58 -2.02 -20.62 0.16
CA TYR A 58 -1.47 -19.42 -0.46
C TYR A 58 -0.81 -19.72 -1.81
N LEU A 59 0.02 -20.77 -1.84
CA LEU A 59 0.61 -21.25 -3.09
C LEU A 59 -0.47 -21.71 -4.08
N ALA A 60 -1.43 -22.51 -3.61
CA ALA A 60 -2.52 -23.02 -4.45
C ALA A 60 -3.34 -21.89 -5.10
N TYR A 61 -3.52 -20.77 -4.40
CA TYR A 61 -4.20 -19.60 -4.92
C TYR A 61 -3.47 -19.00 -6.13
N TYR A 62 -2.17 -18.70 -6.03
CA TYR A 62 -1.41 -18.14 -7.15
C TYR A 62 -1.26 -19.13 -8.31
N LEU A 63 -1.06 -20.41 -8.01
CA LEU A 63 -1.06 -21.46 -9.03
C LEU A 63 -2.43 -21.58 -9.74
N PHE A 64 -3.53 -21.41 -9.01
CA PHE A 64 -4.86 -21.35 -9.63
C PHE A 64 -5.00 -20.14 -10.55
N LEU A 65 -4.57 -18.97 -10.15
CA LEU A 65 -4.64 -17.77 -11.00
C LEU A 65 -3.88 -18.00 -12.31
N LYS A 66 -2.68 -18.54 -12.25
CA LYS A 66 -1.85 -18.78 -13.43
C LYS A 66 -2.33 -19.96 -14.28
N TYR A 67 -2.48 -21.13 -13.68
CA TYR A 67 -2.70 -22.40 -14.41
C TYR A 67 -4.15 -22.86 -14.44
N GLY A 68 -4.99 -22.44 -13.52
CA GLY A 68 -6.39 -22.80 -13.45
C GLY A 68 -7.29 -21.78 -14.15
N PHE A 69 -7.09 -20.51 -13.85
CA PHE A 69 -7.86 -19.41 -14.46
C PHE A 69 -7.19 -18.89 -15.75
N HIS A 70 -5.88 -19.07 -15.91
CA HIS A 70 -5.08 -18.56 -17.03
C HIS A 70 -5.13 -17.02 -17.10
N ALA A 71 -4.86 -16.37 -15.95
CA ALA A 71 -4.85 -14.92 -15.86
C ALA A 71 -3.75 -14.31 -16.76
N ASP A 72 -4.12 -13.37 -17.61
CA ASP A 72 -3.20 -12.57 -18.42
C ASP A 72 -2.56 -11.43 -17.61
N ALA A 73 -3.21 -10.99 -16.54
CA ALA A 73 -2.72 -9.98 -15.62
C ALA A 73 -3.37 -10.17 -14.24
N LEU A 74 -2.64 -9.78 -13.20
CA LEU A 74 -3.10 -9.70 -11.83
C LEU A 74 -3.22 -8.23 -11.42
N VAL A 75 -4.35 -7.86 -10.84
CA VAL A 75 -4.57 -6.53 -10.29
C VAL A 75 -4.72 -6.66 -8.77
N HIS A 76 -3.73 -6.19 -8.02
CA HIS A 76 -3.85 -6.04 -6.58
C HIS A 76 -4.54 -4.71 -6.26
N ILE A 77 -5.57 -4.73 -5.42
CA ILE A 77 -6.29 -3.54 -4.98
C ILE A 77 -6.15 -3.41 -3.47
N GLY A 78 -5.52 -2.34 -3.03
CA GLY A 78 -5.27 -2.04 -1.62
C GLY A 78 -4.01 -1.21 -1.40
N SER A 79 -3.68 -0.88 -0.15
CA SER A 79 -2.45 -0.15 0.18
C SER A 79 -1.22 -1.05 0.19
N HIS A 80 -1.38 -2.30 0.55
CA HIS A 80 -0.42 -3.39 0.42
C HIS A 80 -1.17 -4.71 0.59
N GLY A 81 -0.53 -5.80 0.14
CA GLY A 81 -0.97 -7.16 0.40
C GLY A 81 0.05 -7.90 1.25
N THR A 82 0.04 -9.21 1.19
CA THR A 82 1.03 -10.05 1.87
C THR A 82 2.07 -10.62 0.92
N HIS A 83 1.82 -10.56 -0.40
CA HIS A 83 2.68 -11.12 -1.44
C HIS A 83 4.09 -10.52 -1.40
N GLU A 84 4.22 -9.21 -1.40
CA GLU A 84 5.48 -8.47 -1.38
C GLU A 84 6.29 -8.63 -0.10
N TRP A 85 5.66 -9.16 0.96
CA TRP A 85 6.28 -9.43 2.26
C TRP A 85 6.65 -10.89 2.48
N LEU A 86 6.47 -11.76 1.50
CA LEU A 86 6.88 -13.16 1.58
C LEU A 86 8.41 -13.29 1.75
N PRO A 87 8.92 -14.40 2.33
CA PRO A 87 10.35 -14.64 2.46
C PRO A 87 11.10 -14.56 1.15
N GLY A 88 12.33 -14.07 1.21
CA GLY A 88 13.21 -13.89 0.06
C GLY A 88 14.08 -12.65 0.22
N LYS A 89 14.90 -12.34 -0.79
CA LYS A 89 15.76 -11.16 -0.81
C LYS A 89 14.96 -9.87 -0.76
N GLU A 90 15.57 -8.80 -0.28
CA GLU A 90 14.93 -7.47 -0.22
C GLU A 90 14.80 -6.82 -1.60
N ALA A 91 15.70 -7.14 -2.52
CA ALA A 91 15.69 -6.66 -3.88
C ALA A 91 16.47 -7.63 -4.79
N GLY A 92 16.20 -7.57 -6.10
CA GLY A 92 16.86 -8.46 -7.06
C GLY A 92 16.48 -9.92 -6.81
N LEU A 93 15.18 -10.19 -6.73
CA LEU A 93 14.65 -11.53 -6.45
C LEU A 93 15.02 -12.50 -7.57
N GLY A 94 15.25 -13.72 -7.18
CA GLY A 94 15.44 -14.85 -8.11
C GLY A 94 14.26 -15.82 -8.04
N PRO A 95 14.27 -16.85 -8.88
CA PRO A 95 13.16 -17.81 -8.97
C PRO A 95 12.92 -18.61 -7.67
N ASP A 96 13.89 -18.61 -6.76
CA ASP A 96 13.79 -19.29 -5.47
C ASP A 96 13.19 -18.37 -4.36
N ASP A 97 13.00 -17.09 -4.64
CA ASP A 97 12.36 -16.16 -3.70
C ASP A 97 10.84 -16.27 -3.85
N TYR A 98 10.10 -16.42 -2.74
CA TYR A 98 8.66 -16.68 -2.80
C TYR A 98 7.85 -15.62 -3.55
N PRO A 99 8.10 -14.29 -3.40
CA PRO A 99 7.34 -13.32 -4.16
C PRO A 99 7.48 -13.51 -5.68
N GLU A 100 8.70 -13.78 -6.16
CA GLU A 100 8.98 -14.03 -7.56
C GLU A 100 8.39 -15.36 -8.03
N ALA A 101 8.61 -16.43 -7.26
CA ALA A 101 8.13 -17.77 -7.56
C ALA A 101 6.60 -17.85 -7.68
N LEU A 102 5.85 -16.97 -6.99
CA LEU A 102 4.39 -16.98 -7.00
C LEU A 102 3.79 -16.07 -8.07
N ILE A 103 4.39 -14.90 -8.32
CA ILE A 103 3.89 -14.02 -9.37
C ILE A 103 4.24 -14.56 -10.76
N MET A 104 5.38 -15.26 -10.86
CA MET A 104 5.87 -15.85 -12.12
C MET A 104 5.99 -14.77 -13.21
N ASP A 105 5.45 -15.05 -14.39
CA ASP A 105 5.41 -14.17 -15.55
C ASP A 105 4.07 -13.44 -15.72
N VAL A 106 3.22 -13.42 -14.68
CA VAL A 106 1.93 -12.72 -14.72
C VAL A 106 2.14 -11.24 -14.40
N PRO A 107 1.83 -10.32 -15.33
CA PRO A 107 1.93 -8.89 -15.07
C PRO A 107 1.14 -8.48 -13.83
N ASN A 108 1.79 -7.76 -12.92
CA ASN A 108 1.20 -7.31 -11.67
C ASN A 108 0.95 -5.80 -11.72
N ILE A 109 -0.32 -5.42 -11.72
CA ILE A 109 -0.76 -4.03 -11.74
C ILE A 109 -1.35 -3.69 -10.39
N TYR A 110 -0.93 -2.55 -9.81
CA TYR A 110 -1.29 -2.23 -8.45
C TYR A 110 -1.80 -0.79 -8.32
N PRO A 111 -3.14 -0.56 -8.39
CA PRO A 111 -3.71 0.70 -7.91
C PRO A 111 -3.31 0.94 -6.46
N TYR A 112 -2.60 2.03 -6.19
CA TYR A 112 -1.94 2.27 -4.91
C TYR A 112 -2.08 3.73 -4.47
N ILE A 113 -2.31 3.96 -3.19
CA ILE A 113 -2.43 5.31 -2.65
C ILE A 113 -1.10 6.08 -2.76
N VAL A 114 -1.15 7.33 -3.23
CA VAL A 114 0.05 8.09 -3.63
C VAL A 114 0.96 8.48 -2.47
N ASP A 115 0.47 8.52 -1.24
CA ASP A 115 1.24 8.95 -0.05
C ASP A 115 1.98 7.80 0.65
N ASN A 116 1.60 6.54 0.42
CA ASN A 116 2.27 5.39 1.03
C ASN A 116 3.37 4.81 0.12
N VAL A 117 4.34 5.66 -0.24
CA VAL A 117 5.39 5.31 -1.20
C VAL A 117 6.33 4.23 -0.67
N GLY A 118 6.61 4.21 0.63
CA GLY A 118 7.51 3.24 1.25
C GLY A 118 7.08 1.80 1.00
N GLU A 119 5.83 1.48 1.28
CA GLU A 119 5.27 0.15 1.06
C GLU A 119 5.02 -0.13 -0.43
N GLY A 120 4.58 0.87 -1.21
CA GLY A 120 4.43 0.71 -2.65
C GLY A 120 5.74 0.39 -3.37
N LEU A 121 6.88 0.84 -2.85
CA LEU A 121 8.20 0.43 -3.35
C LEU A 121 8.48 -1.06 -3.08
N GLN A 122 7.96 -1.64 -2.00
CA GLN A 122 8.06 -3.09 -1.78
C GLN A 122 7.28 -3.86 -2.85
N ALA A 123 6.07 -3.41 -3.19
CA ALA A 123 5.30 -4.01 -4.28
C ALA A 123 6.07 -3.97 -5.61
N LYS A 124 6.77 -2.88 -5.92
CA LYS A 124 7.61 -2.77 -7.12
C LYS A 124 8.84 -3.68 -7.07
N ARG A 125 9.56 -3.69 -5.96
CA ARG A 125 10.84 -4.42 -5.82
C ARG A 125 10.64 -5.92 -5.65
N ARG A 126 9.57 -6.31 -4.99
CA ARG A 126 9.32 -7.70 -4.59
C ARG A 126 8.10 -8.34 -5.24
N GLY A 127 7.24 -7.55 -5.86
CA GLY A 127 6.07 -8.03 -6.59
C GLY A 127 6.07 -7.65 -8.06
N GLN A 128 7.17 -7.06 -8.58
CA GLN A 128 7.28 -6.58 -9.96
C GLN A 128 6.12 -5.65 -10.37
N ALA A 129 5.51 -4.95 -9.38
CA ALA A 129 4.29 -4.22 -9.61
C ALA A 129 4.51 -2.97 -10.45
N VAL A 130 3.64 -2.78 -11.43
CA VAL A 130 3.40 -1.49 -12.07
C VAL A 130 2.40 -0.74 -11.21
N ILE A 131 2.86 0.27 -10.49
CA ILE A 131 1.99 1.09 -9.65
C ILE A 131 1.15 2.01 -10.55
N ILE A 132 -0.12 2.15 -10.21
CA ILE A 132 -0.99 3.22 -10.71
C ILE A 132 -1.42 4.00 -9.47
N ASP A 133 -0.71 5.09 -9.19
CA ASP A 133 -1.02 5.85 -8.00
C ASP A 133 -2.38 6.57 -8.10
N HIS A 134 -3.06 6.68 -6.96
CA HIS A 134 -4.33 7.36 -6.85
C HIS A 134 -4.34 8.35 -5.68
N MET A 135 -5.27 9.28 -5.71
CA MET A 135 -5.34 10.34 -4.70
C MET A 135 -5.62 9.81 -3.29
N THR A 136 -5.10 10.54 -2.32
CA THR A 136 -5.49 10.41 -0.91
C THR A 136 -6.88 11.00 -0.70
N PRO A 137 -7.62 10.57 0.34
CA PRO A 137 -8.77 11.31 0.82
C PRO A 137 -8.39 12.75 1.16
N PRO A 138 -9.27 13.72 0.99
CA PRO A 138 -8.98 15.08 1.43
C PRO A 138 -8.88 15.08 2.95
N PHE A 139 -7.72 15.48 3.44
CA PHE A 139 -7.57 15.74 4.85
C PHE A 139 -8.27 17.06 5.16
N ASP A 140 -9.44 17.01 5.77
CA ASP A 140 -9.93 18.19 6.47
C ASP A 140 -9.00 18.43 7.67
N LYS A 141 -8.81 19.72 8.04
CA LYS A 141 -8.14 20.12 9.29
C LYS A 141 -8.86 19.61 10.56
N ALA A 142 -9.93 18.86 10.43
CA ALA A 142 -10.57 18.09 11.48
C ALA A 142 -9.76 16.85 11.87
N SER A 143 -8.44 17.01 11.95
CA SER A 143 -7.60 16.12 12.75
C SER A 143 -8.19 16.00 14.16
N LEU A 144 -7.92 14.87 14.82
CA LEU A 144 -8.14 14.75 16.27
C LEU A 144 -7.85 16.09 16.94
N ASN A 145 -8.72 16.52 17.84
CA ASN A 145 -8.44 17.71 18.62
C ASN A 145 -7.04 17.58 19.27
N PRO A 146 -6.35 18.65 19.61
CA PRO A 146 -4.97 18.58 20.10
C PRO A 146 -4.79 17.57 21.22
N GLU A 147 -5.76 17.44 22.11
CA GLU A 147 -5.70 16.55 23.28
C GLU A 147 -5.77 15.06 22.89
N LEU A 148 -6.62 14.67 21.92
CA LEU A 148 -6.69 13.31 21.40
C LEU A 148 -5.46 12.94 20.56
N ARG A 149 -4.90 13.91 19.84
CA ARG A 149 -3.64 13.74 19.10
C ARG A 149 -2.46 13.50 20.03
N ASP A 150 -2.39 14.30 21.11
CA ASP A 150 -1.36 14.15 22.12
C ASP A 150 -1.50 12.81 22.86
N LEU A 151 -2.72 12.34 23.09
CA LEU A 151 -2.98 11.03 23.66
C LEU A 151 -2.50 9.93 22.73
N LYS A 152 -2.85 9.96 21.44
CA LYS A 152 -2.40 8.99 20.43
C LYS A 152 -0.87 8.93 20.34
N SER A 153 -0.21 10.10 20.30
CA SER A 153 1.25 10.19 20.33
C SER A 153 1.83 9.62 21.63
N GLY A 154 1.14 9.82 22.75
CA GLY A 154 1.53 9.27 24.05
C GLY A 154 1.47 7.75 24.10
N ILE A 155 0.41 7.14 23.52
CA ILE A 155 0.27 5.68 23.41
C ILE A 155 1.40 5.09 22.57
N SER A 156 1.69 5.66 21.41
CA SER A 156 2.79 5.23 20.55
C SER A 156 4.14 5.27 21.28
N LYS A 157 4.44 6.38 21.97
CA LYS A 157 5.67 6.52 22.78
C LYS A 157 5.74 5.51 23.93
N TYR A 158 4.59 5.19 24.53
CA TYR A 158 4.52 4.19 25.60
C TYR A 158 4.97 2.81 25.09
N TYR A 159 4.47 2.36 23.94
CA TYR A 159 4.88 1.08 23.36
C TYR A 159 6.36 1.07 22.99
N ASP A 160 6.88 2.15 22.42
CA ASP A 160 8.30 2.31 22.11
C ASP A 160 9.20 2.24 23.36
N GLN A 161 8.73 2.80 24.47
CA GLN A 161 9.51 2.77 25.73
C GLN A 161 9.34 1.48 26.50
N LYS A 162 8.19 0.84 26.42
CA LYS A 162 7.91 -0.43 27.13
C LYS A 162 8.94 -1.51 26.78
N SER A 163 9.35 -1.55 25.50
CA SER A 163 10.39 -2.47 25.02
C SER A 163 11.79 -2.15 25.55
N LYS A 164 12.04 -0.89 25.93
CA LYS A 164 13.39 -0.39 26.32
C LYS A 164 13.58 -0.26 27.83
N SER A 165 12.55 0.13 28.56
CA SER A 165 12.61 0.40 30.01
C SER A 165 11.27 0.20 30.70
N PRO A 166 11.01 -0.98 31.30
CA PRO A 166 9.72 -1.26 31.96
C PRO A 166 9.39 -0.32 33.13
N ILE A 167 10.41 0.23 33.83
CA ILE A 167 10.18 1.11 35.00
C ILE A 167 9.68 2.49 34.56
N SER A 168 10.26 3.07 33.51
CA SER A 168 9.82 4.37 32.98
C SER A 168 8.48 4.28 32.26
N SER A 169 8.14 3.14 31.67
CA SER A 169 6.85 2.91 31.03
C SER A 169 5.68 2.89 32.01
N MET A 170 5.88 2.48 33.25
CA MET A 170 4.82 2.52 34.29
C MET A 170 4.35 3.94 34.62
N ALA A 171 5.26 4.91 34.65
CA ALA A 171 4.90 6.31 34.90
C ALA A 171 4.09 6.88 33.71
N GLN A 172 4.50 6.56 32.50
CA GLN A 172 3.77 6.95 31.28
C GLN A 172 2.39 6.29 31.20
N PHE A 173 2.28 5.03 31.54
CA PHE A 173 0.99 4.34 31.57
C PHE A 173 0.00 5.05 32.51
N ARG A 174 0.45 5.46 33.71
CA ARG A 174 -0.38 6.20 34.67
C ARG A 174 -0.84 7.56 34.10
N ASP A 175 0.03 8.27 33.41
CA ASP A 175 -0.34 9.53 32.74
C ASP A 175 -1.38 9.29 31.64
N LEU A 176 -1.19 8.25 30.81
CA LEU A 176 -2.15 7.87 29.79
C LEU A 176 -3.52 7.52 30.38
N VAL A 177 -3.57 6.72 31.44
CA VAL A 177 -4.82 6.37 32.14
C VAL A 177 -5.54 7.61 32.65
N LEU A 178 -4.81 8.58 33.20
CA LEU A 178 -5.41 9.84 33.66
C LEU A 178 -5.99 10.64 32.50
N ARG A 179 -5.27 10.74 31.38
CA ARG A 179 -5.75 11.44 30.17
C ARG A 179 -6.96 10.77 29.54
N ILE A 180 -6.96 9.45 29.41
CA ILE A 180 -8.09 8.67 28.88
C ILE A 180 -9.35 8.93 29.69
N LYS A 181 -9.26 8.94 31.04
CA LYS A 181 -10.38 9.25 31.92
C LYS A 181 -10.82 10.71 31.83
N THR A 182 -9.87 11.63 31.72
CA THR A 182 -10.18 13.08 31.59
C THR A 182 -10.92 13.37 30.29
N LEU A 183 -10.58 12.66 29.22
CA LEU A 183 -11.22 12.77 27.90
C LEU A 183 -12.51 11.96 27.78
N GLY A 184 -12.84 11.14 28.79
CA GLY A 184 -14.07 10.35 28.81
C GLY A 184 -14.07 9.11 27.92
N LEU A 185 -12.94 8.75 27.35
CA LEU A 185 -12.82 7.59 26.42
C LEU A 185 -13.07 6.25 27.10
N ASP A 186 -12.80 6.17 28.41
CA ASP A 186 -13.16 4.99 29.23
C ASP A 186 -14.67 4.75 29.24
N LYS A 187 -15.49 5.81 29.24
CA LYS A 187 -16.96 5.71 29.19
C LYS A 187 -17.45 5.36 27.79
N ASP A 188 -16.86 5.94 26.76
CA ASP A 188 -17.22 5.68 25.37
C ASP A 188 -16.97 4.22 25.00
N LEU A 189 -15.87 3.65 25.47
CA LEU A 189 -15.48 2.25 25.26
C LEU A 189 -16.02 1.29 26.35
N LYS A 190 -16.76 1.81 27.34
CA LYS A 190 -17.35 1.03 28.47
C LYS A 190 -16.27 0.23 29.24
N LEU A 191 -15.14 0.87 29.51
CA LEU A 191 -14.04 0.26 30.22
C LEU A 191 -14.13 0.56 31.72
N ASP A 192 -14.37 -0.43 32.56
CA ASP A 192 -14.36 -0.27 34.02
C ASP A 192 -12.95 -0.04 34.55
N THR A 193 -11.98 -0.68 33.93
CA THR A 193 -10.55 -0.59 34.27
C THR A 193 -9.73 -0.50 33.01
N ILE A 194 -8.79 0.47 32.96
CA ILE A 194 -7.88 0.61 31.82
C ILE A 194 -6.64 -0.23 32.08
N THR A 195 -6.42 -1.21 31.24
CA THR A 195 -5.25 -2.07 31.22
C THR A 195 -4.34 -1.76 30.05
N ASP A 196 -3.17 -2.32 30.03
CA ASP A 196 -2.24 -2.20 28.90
C ASP A 196 -2.83 -2.72 27.58
N GLN A 197 -3.62 -3.79 27.64
CA GLN A 197 -4.33 -4.34 26.46
C GLN A 197 -5.38 -3.36 25.90
N ASN A 198 -6.06 -2.63 26.77
CA ASN A 198 -7.06 -1.65 26.31
C ASN A 198 -6.45 -0.41 25.62
N LEU A 199 -5.14 -0.16 25.74
CA LEU A 199 -4.49 0.94 25.01
C LEU A 199 -4.52 0.70 23.50
N GLU A 200 -4.50 -0.55 23.04
CA GLU A 200 -4.64 -0.89 21.62
C GLU A 200 -6.07 -0.59 21.14
N ASP A 201 -7.08 -1.00 21.91
CA ASP A 201 -8.48 -0.69 21.62
C ASP A 201 -8.74 0.82 21.56
N ILE A 202 -8.10 1.57 22.47
CA ILE A 202 -8.20 3.04 22.50
C ILE A 202 -7.49 3.66 21.29
N ASP A 203 -6.32 3.16 20.90
CA ASP A 203 -5.62 3.64 19.70
C ASP A 203 -6.44 3.35 18.43
N ASP A 204 -7.06 2.19 18.33
CA ASP A 204 -7.94 1.83 17.22
C ASP A 204 -9.23 2.69 17.21
N TYR A 205 -9.81 2.97 18.38
CA TYR A 205 -10.94 3.89 18.49
C TYR A 205 -10.55 5.33 18.08
N LEU A 206 -9.35 5.79 18.45
CA LEU A 206 -8.85 7.09 18.00
C LEU A 206 -8.61 7.12 16.49
N LYS A 207 -8.17 6.01 15.89
CA LYS A 207 -8.08 5.86 14.43
C LYS A 207 -9.47 5.91 13.79
N GLU A 208 -10.44 5.21 14.35
CA GLU A 208 -11.82 5.24 13.87
C GLU A 208 -12.42 6.65 13.92
N ILE A 209 -12.20 7.41 15.02
CA ILE A 209 -12.58 8.81 15.11
C ILE A 209 -11.90 9.66 14.03
N GLU A 210 -10.63 9.39 13.74
CA GLU A 210 -9.85 10.08 12.71
C GLU A 210 -10.38 9.75 11.30
N GLU A 211 -10.71 8.49 11.05
CA GLU A 211 -11.25 7.97 9.79
C GLU A 211 -12.71 8.42 9.55
N ASN A 212 -13.54 8.46 10.59
CA ASN A 212 -14.92 8.96 10.50
C ASN A 212 -15.00 10.46 10.21
N LYS A 213 -13.89 11.17 10.23
CA LYS A 213 -13.81 12.60 9.89
C LYS A 213 -13.29 12.88 8.49
N THR A 214 -13.35 11.94 7.58
CA THR A 214 -13.22 12.24 6.15
C THR A 214 -14.59 12.71 5.63
N PRO A 215 -14.91 14.02 5.71
CA PRO A 215 -16.24 14.52 5.37
C PRO A 215 -16.62 14.29 3.92
N PHE A 216 -15.65 13.95 3.09
CA PHE A 216 -15.80 13.70 1.66
C PHE A 216 -15.64 12.20 1.29
N GLY A 217 -15.46 11.31 2.28
CA GLY A 217 -15.22 9.89 2.02
C GLY A 217 -13.86 9.58 1.41
N LEU A 218 -13.68 8.32 0.98
CA LEU A 218 -12.49 7.86 0.31
C LEU A 218 -12.47 8.26 -1.15
N HIS A 219 -11.28 8.42 -1.73
CA HIS A 219 -11.14 8.61 -3.17
C HIS A 219 -11.65 7.37 -3.94
N THR A 220 -12.43 7.60 -4.99
CA THR A 220 -12.84 6.55 -5.92
C THR A 220 -11.86 6.52 -7.08
N PHE A 221 -11.14 5.42 -7.23
CA PHE A 221 -10.16 5.23 -8.31
C PHE A 221 -10.77 5.48 -9.68
N GLY A 222 -10.12 6.28 -10.49
CA GLY A 222 -10.57 6.63 -11.84
C GLY A 222 -11.68 7.68 -11.92
N VAL A 223 -12.09 8.24 -10.79
CA VAL A 223 -13.11 9.28 -10.72
C VAL A 223 -12.50 10.58 -10.20
N SER A 224 -12.61 11.64 -10.99
CA SER A 224 -12.13 12.95 -10.52
C SER A 224 -12.94 13.43 -9.32
N PRO A 225 -12.27 14.01 -8.31
CA PRO A 225 -12.93 14.55 -7.14
C PRO A 225 -13.97 15.63 -7.46
N ASP A 226 -14.97 15.75 -6.63
CA ASP A 226 -15.96 16.82 -6.72
C ASP A 226 -15.36 18.20 -6.38
N GLU A 227 -16.18 19.26 -6.53
CA GLU A 227 -15.74 20.63 -6.29
C GLU A 227 -15.35 20.88 -4.83
N ALA A 228 -16.10 20.30 -3.88
CA ALA A 228 -15.86 20.49 -2.44
C ALA A 228 -14.53 19.84 -2.02
N TYR A 229 -14.29 18.60 -2.47
CA TYR A 229 -13.02 17.91 -2.29
C TYR A 229 -11.86 18.68 -2.95
N THR A 230 -12.04 19.08 -4.21
CA THR A 230 -11.01 19.82 -4.96
C THR A 230 -10.63 21.11 -4.26
N LYS A 231 -11.62 21.84 -3.74
CA LYS A 231 -11.40 23.07 -2.97
C LYS A 231 -10.64 22.81 -1.68
N ALA A 232 -11.11 21.85 -0.87
CA ALA A 232 -10.47 21.53 0.42
C ALA A 232 -9.00 21.11 0.24
N THR A 233 -8.72 20.21 -0.70
CA THR A 233 -7.36 19.75 -1.00
C THR A 233 -6.49 20.88 -1.54
N THR A 234 -7.03 21.72 -2.44
CA THR A 234 -6.31 22.89 -2.96
C THR A 234 -5.92 23.84 -1.86
N GLU A 235 -6.85 24.19 -0.96
CA GLU A 235 -6.55 25.10 0.16
C GLU A 235 -5.49 24.50 1.11
N ALA A 236 -5.57 23.21 1.38
CA ALA A 236 -4.55 22.54 2.19
C ALA A 236 -3.16 22.64 1.55
N ILE A 237 -3.04 22.36 0.24
CA ILE A 237 -1.77 22.46 -0.52
C ILE A 237 -1.27 23.91 -0.54
N VAL A 238 -2.12 24.86 -0.86
CA VAL A 238 -1.77 26.29 -0.94
C VAL A 238 -1.32 26.84 0.41
N SER A 239 -1.95 26.41 1.51
CA SER A 239 -1.56 26.85 2.86
C SER A 239 -0.13 26.47 3.27
N MET A 240 0.45 25.49 2.61
CA MET A 240 1.84 25.06 2.85
C MET A 240 2.87 25.89 2.07
N GLN A 241 2.44 26.66 1.06
CA GLN A 241 3.32 27.46 0.18
C GLN A 241 3.58 28.84 0.80
N LYS A 242 4.55 28.91 1.70
CA LYS A 242 4.86 30.17 2.42
C LYS A 242 5.57 31.21 1.56
N ASP A 243 6.23 30.78 0.49
CA ASP A 243 7.08 31.63 -0.35
C ASP A 243 6.34 32.21 -1.58
N LEU A 244 5.13 31.72 -1.87
CA LEU A 244 4.31 32.18 -2.97
C LEU A 244 3.34 33.27 -2.52
N MET A 245 3.26 34.36 -3.26
CA MET A 245 2.37 35.47 -2.93
C MET A 245 1.71 36.06 -4.20
N GLY A 246 0.57 36.74 -3.98
CA GLY A 246 -0.09 37.49 -5.04
C GLY A 246 -0.43 36.65 -6.26
N LYS A 247 -0.04 37.13 -7.44
CA LYS A 247 -0.36 36.50 -8.73
C LYS A 247 0.24 35.08 -8.88
N ASP A 248 1.42 34.85 -8.32
CA ASP A 248 2.08 33.54 -8.42
C ASP A 248 1.35 32.50 -7.59
N LEU A 249 0.82 32.88 -6.43
CA LEU A 249 0.00 32.02 -5.61
C LEU A 249 -1.31 31.63 -6.31
N GLU A 250 -1.95 32.56 -7.01
CA GLU A 250 -3.18 32.29 -7.78
C GLU A 250 -2.91 31.37 -8.96
N LEU A 251 -1.84 31.55 -9.70
CA LEU A 251 -1.44 30.67 -10.79
C LEU A 251 -1.13 29.26 -10.28
N PHE A 252 -0.46 29.15 -9.13
CA PHE A 252 -0.21 27.89 -8.49
C PHE A 252 -1.52 27.20 -8.05
N ARG A 253 -2.45 27.94 -7.44
CA ARG A 253 -3.78 27.45 -7.05
C ARG A 253 -4.53 26.88 -8.25
N GLU A 254 -4.61 27.61 -9.35
CA GLU A 254 -5.26 27.14 -10.58
C GLU A 254 -4.59 25.86 -11.13
N GLN A 255 -3.28 25.78 -11.07
CA GLN A 255 -2.55 24.60 -11.54
C GLN A 255 -2.85 23.36 -10.68
N VAL A 256 -2.90 23.53 -9.35
CA VAL A 256 -3.28 22.46 -8.40
C VAL A 256 -4.69 21.97 -8.70
N GLN A 257 -5.66 22.87 -8.83
CA GLN A 257 -7.05 22.50 -9.17
C GLN A 257 -7.16 21.74 -10.48
N LYS A 258 -6.45 22.18 -11.52
CA LYS A 258 -6.40 21.50 -12.82
C LYS A 258 -5.78 20.09 -12.70
N ASN A 259 -4.77 19.92 -11.87
CA ASN A 259 -4.13 18.64 -11.67
C ASN A 259 -5.03 17.68 -10.88
N ILE A 260 -5.71 18.15 -9.82
CA ILE A 260 -6.69 17.34 -9.08
C ILE A 260 -7.82 16.88 -10.03
N ALA A 261 -8.37 17.82 -10.80
CA ALA A 261 -9.46 17.50 -11.75
C ALA A 261 -9.06 16.49 -12.84
N LYS A 262 -7.78 16.39 -13.17
CA LYS A 262 -7.26 15.42 -14.15
C LYS A 262 -7.00 14.04 -13.55
N SER A 263 -6.78 13.95 -12.23
CA SER A 263 -6.29 12.74 -11.56
C SER A 263 -7.13 11.51 -11.88
N GLY A 264 -8.45 11.57 -11.73
CA GLY A 264 -9.29 10.40 -12.00
C GLY A 264 -9.17 9.88 -13.45
N LYS A 265 -9.12 10.80 -14.43
CA LYS A 265 -8.93 10.39 -15.81
C LYS A 265 -7.53 9.78 -16.05
N GLU A 266 -6.48 10.40 -15.53
CA GLU A 266 -5.11 9.91 -15.68
C GLU A 266 -4.93 8.55 -14.98
N GLU A 267 -5.55 8.32 -13.83
CA GLU A 267 -5.58 7.04 -13.13
C GLU A 267 -6.17 5.93 -14.01
N LEU A 268 -7.35 6.18 -14.61
CA LEU A 268 -8.02 5.21 -15.47
C LEU A 268 -7.25 4.98 -16.76
N ASP A 269 -6.77 6.04 -17.41
CA ASP A 269 -5.99 5.94 -18.64
C ASP A 269 -4.68 5.15 -18.40
N ALA A 270 -4.00 5.38 -17.27
CA ALA A 270 -2.79 4.66 -16.88
C ALA A 270 -3.08 3.18 -16.60
N PHE A 271 -4.18 2.89 -15.90
CA PHE A 271 -4.62 1.53 -15.64
C PHE A 271 -4.90 0.74 -16.93
N ILE A 272 -5.64 1.34 -17.86
CA ILE A 272 -5.91 0.73 -19.18
C ILE A 272 -4.63 0.57 -19.99
N ARG A 273 -3.68 1.52 -19.89
CA ARG A 273 -2.36 1.39 -20.51
C ARG A 273 -1.58 0.20 -19.96
N ALA A 274 -1.56 0.02 -18.64
CA ALA A 274 -0.90 -1.10 -17.99
C ALA A 274 -1.51 -2.44 -18.42
N LEU A 275 -2.84 -2.56 -18.42
CA LEU A 275 -3.55 -3.75 -18.90
C LEU A 275 -3.25 -4.08 -20.38
N ASN A 276 -2.91 -3.08 -21.20
CA ASN A 276 -2.49 -3.25 -22.58
C ASN A 276 -0.98 -3.46 -22.74
N GLY A 277 -0.23 -3.73 -21.68
CA GLY A 277 1.22 -3.90 -21.70
C GLY A 277 1.98 -2.65 -22.16
N LYS A 278 1.42 -1.45 -21.94
CA LYS A 278 2.04 -0.18 -22.35
C LYS A 278 2.70 0.49 -21.14
N TYR A 279 3.77 1.20 -21.42
CA TYR A 279 4.50 1.96 -20.40
C TYR A 279 3.59 2.93 -19.63
N VAL A 280 3.63 2.86 -18.32
CA VAL A 280 3.02 3.82 -17.41
C VAL A 280 4.09 4.84 -16.98
N ARG A 281 3.77 6.12 -17.12
CA ARG A 281 4.70 7.20 -16.82
C ARG A 281 5.17 7.15 -15.37
N ALA A 282 6.47 7.21 -15.16
CA ALA A 282 7.04 7.38 -13.82
C ALA A 282 6.75 8.77 -13.26
N GLY A 283 6.63 8.87 -11.93
CA GLY A 283 6.44 10.14 -11.24
C GLY A 283 6.83 10.04 -9.77
N THR A 284 6.92 11.20 -9.11
CA THR A 284 7.14 11.23 -7.67
C THR A 284 5.84 10.89 -6.95
N GLY A 285 5.89 9.91 -6.03
CA GLY A 285 4.87 9.74 -5.01
C GLY A 285 5.16 10.64 -3.81
N ASN A 286 4.25 10.83 -2.99
CA ASN A 286 4.21 11.38 -1.63
C ASN A 286 2.84 12.03 -1.38
N ASP A 287 2.55 12.39 -0.13
CA ASP A 287 1.40 13.20 0.22
C ASP A 287 1.31 14.47 -0.65
N PRO A 288 0.23 14.65 -1.45
CA PRO A 288 0.08 15.80 -2.33
C PRO A 288 0.12 17.15 -1.63
N ILE A 289 -0.21 17.21 -0.33
CA ILE A 289 -0.13 18.44 0.45
C ILE A 289 1.31 18.88 0.64
N ARG A 290 2.21 17.92 0.87
CA ARG A 290 3.65 18.17 1.04
C ARG A 290 4.40 18.22 -0.29
N ASN A 291 3.93 17.45 -1.26
CA ASN A 291 4.53 17.35 -2.58
C ASN A 291 3.47 17.52 -3.69
N PRO A 292 3.09 18.74 -4.04
CA PRO A 292 2.14 18.99 -5.13
C PRO A 292 2.55 18.41 -6.49
N GLY A 293 3.83 18.10 -6.67
CA GLY A 293 4.37 17.43 -7.86
C GLY A 293 3.88 15.97 -8.01
N ALA A 294 3.31 15.38 -6.96
CA ALA A 294 2.62 14.09 -7.04
C ALA A 294 1.34 14.16 -7.89
N LEU A 295 0.74 15.35 -8.05
CA LEU A 295 -0.43 15.57 -8.88
C LEU A 295 -0.09 15.90 -10.35
N PRO A 296 -0.93 15.52 -11.34
CA PRO A 296 -2.04 14.58 -11.21
C PRO A 296 -1.53 13.18 -10.87
N THR A 297 -2.36 12.37 -10.22
CA THR A 297 -2.10 10.94 -10.01
C THR A 297 -2.24 10.13 -11.30
N GLY A 298 -2.12 8.81 -11.26
CA GLY A 298 -2.08 7.94 -12.43
C GLY A 298 -0.66 7.65 -12.91
N LYS A 299 0.32 7.69 -12.02
CA LYS A 299 1.73 7.46 -12.31
C LYS A 299 2.24 6.19 -11.66
N ASN A 300 3.29 5.62 -12.22
CA ASN A 300 4.08 4.58 -11.58
C ASN A 300 5.09 5.25 -10.66
N PHE A 301 4.70 5.55 -9.44
CA PHE A 301 5.49 6.38 -8.55
C PHE A 301 6.83 5.75 -8.15
N PHE A 302 7.76 6.62 -7.79
CA PHE A 302 9.02 6.27 -7.13
C PHE A 302 9.25 7.19 -5.92
N ALA A 303 9.99 6.68 -4.95
CA ALA A 303 10.61 7.51 -3.92
C ALA A 303 12.10 7.63 -4.22
N PHE A 304 12.63 8.78 -3.90
CA PHE A 304 14.00 9.13 -4.17
C PHE A 304 14.56 9.94 -3.00
N ASP A 305 15.60 9.42 -2.39
CA ASP A 305 16.38 10.18 -1.42
C ASP A 305 17.50 10.93 -2.18
N PRO A 306 17.46 12.25 -2.24
CA PRO A 306 18.48 13.02 -2.96
C PRO A 306 19.91 12.80 -2.40
N ARG A 307 20.03 12.28 -1.19
CA ARG A 307 21.34 11.91 -0.61
C ARG A 307 21.91 10.62 -1.20
N LEU A 308 21.05 9.81 -1.84
CA LEU A 308 21.39 8.52 -2.45
C LEU A 308 21.45 8.62 -3.98
N ILE A 309 21.60 9.84 -4.53
CA ILE A 309 21.79 10.02 -5.99
C ILE A 309 22.96 9.16 -6.44
N PRO A 310 22.76 8.26 -7.42
CA PRO A 310 23.82 7.39 -7.87
C PRO A 310 24.99 8.22 -8.42
N SER A 311 26.21 7.79 -8.10
CA SER A 311 27.39 8.40 -8.68
C SER A 311 27.40 8.20 -10.21
N ARG A 312 28.17 9.00 -10.94
CA ARG A 312 28.36 8.79 -12.38
C ARG A 312 28.83 7.39 -12.73
N MET A 313 29.61 6.77 -11.84
CA MET A 313 30.09 5.42 -12.00
C MET A 313 28.96 4.40 -11.87
N THR A 314 28.06 4.57 -10.90
CA THR A 314 26.88 3.72 -10.70
C THR A 314 25.89 3.86 -11.86
N CYS A 315 25.71 5.07 -12.41
CA CYS A 315 24.90 5.26 -13.63
C CYS A 315 25.46 4.47 -14.81
N ARG A 316 26.77 4.56 -15.07
CA ARG A 316 27.41 3.80 -16.15
C ARG A 316 27.28 2.30 -15.96
N LEU A 317 27.42 1.82 -14.73
CA LEU A 317 27.19 0.40 -14.42
C LEU A 317 25.75 -0.01 -14.71
N GLY A 318 24.78 0.84 -14.34
CA GLY A 318 23.37 0.61 -14.66
C GLY A 318 23.08 0.57 -16.16
N GLU A 319 23.70 1.45 -16.94
CA GLU A 319 23.62 1.45 -18.42
C GLU A 319 24.19 0.15 -18.98
N GLN A 320 25.38 -0.24 -18.54
CA GLN A 320 26.02 -1.49 -18.97
C GLN A 320 25.15 -2.72 -18.66
N LEU A 321 24.63 -2.83 -17.44
CA LEU A 321 23.77 -3.95 -17.07
C LEU A 321 22.48 -4.00 -17.89
N ALA A 322 21.90 -2.83 -18.22
CA ALA A 322 20.73 -2.76 -19.07
C ALA A 322 21.03 -3.23 -20.51
N GLU A 323 22.18 -2.83 -21.06
CA GLU A 323 22.64 -3.29 -22.37
C GLU A 323 22.88 -4.80 -22.38
N GLU A 324 23.56 -5.34 -21.38
CA GLU A 324 23.81 -6.78 -21.23
C GLU A 324 22.48 -7.56 -21.16
N LEU A 325 21.49 -7.08 -20.41
CA LEU A 325 20.18 -7.70 -20.32
C LEU A 325 19.43 -7.70 -21.67
N ILE A 326 19.49 -6.60 -22.41
CA ILE A 326 18.89 -6.49 -23.74
C ILE A 326 19.57 -7.46 -24.73
N GLU A 327 20.89 -7.55 -24.71
CA GLU A 327 21.62 -8.45 -25.58
C GLU A 327 21.36 -9.94 -25.23
N GLN A 328 21.26 -10.26 -23.95
CA GLN A 328 20.87 -11.60 -23.51
C GLN A 328 19.46 -11.94 -24.01
N TYR A 329 18.48 -11.04 -23.83
CA TYR A 329 17.13 -11.23 -24.33
C TYR A 329 17.09 -11.47 -25.85
N LYS A 330 17.82 -10.66 -26.62
CA LYS A 330 17.92 -10.84 -28.07
C LYS A 330 18.52 -12.18 -28.45
N ALA A 331 19.54 -12.65 -27.73
CA ALA A 331 20.15 -13.95 -27.97
C ALA A 331 19.16 -15.11 -27.75
N GLU A 332 18.29 -14.99 -26.75
CA GLU A 332 17.28 -16.00 -26.42
C GLU A 332 16.03 -15.90 -27.32
N HIS A 333 15.79 -14.76 -27.99
CA HIS A 333 14.59 -14.47 -28.78
C HIS A 333 14.87 -14.12 -30.24
N ASN A 334 15.83 -14.81 -30.87
CA ASN A 334 16.15 -14.69 -32.31
C ASN A 334 16.46 -13.24 -32.77
N GLY A 335 17.02 -12.41 -31.88
CA GLY A 335 17.39 -11.03 -32.19
C GLY A 335 16.27 -10.01 -31.99
N GLU A 336 15.10 -10.43 -31.53
CA GLU A 336 14.01 -9.50 -31.21
C GLU A 336 14.33 -8.69 -29.95
N CYS A 337 13.95 -7.43 -29.93
CA CYS A 337 14.05 -6.60 -28.74
C CYS A 337 12.96 -6.99 -27.74
N PRO A 338 13.20 -6.84 -26.41
CA PRO A 338 12.17 -7.04 -25.41
C PRO A 338 10.95 -6.12 -25.72
N PRO A 339 9.73 -6.62 -25.49
CA PRO A 339 8.53 -5.80 -25.66
C PRO A 339 8.65 -4.58 -24.75
N LYS A 340 8.16 -3.45 -25.23
CA LYS A 340 8.07 -2.26 -24.38
C LYS A 340 6.99 -2.53 -23.32
N VAL A 341 7.43 -2.70 -22.09
CA VAL A 341 6.55 -2.79 -20.93
C VAL A 341 6.29 -1.40 -20.38
#